data_217be7505d17c5526ae33b3f645fb720
#
_entry.id   217be7505d17c5526ae33b3f645fb720
#
_cell.length_a   1.000
_cell.length_b   1.000
_cell.length_c   1.000
_cell.angle_alpha   90.00
_cell.angle_beta   90.00
_cell.angle_gamma   90.00
#
_symmetry.space_group_name_H-M   'P 1'
#
loop_
_entity.id
_entity.type
_entity.pdbx_description
1 polymer ?
#
loop_
_entity_poly.entity_id
_entity_poly.type
_entity_poly.pdbx_seq_one_letter_code
_entity_poly.pdbx_strand_id
1 'polypeptide(L)'
;NIIASDQSIKGLTAIMPFVNPSDANPARVNEAETIPLGDVSFGQKSVTLFKVGRGFRLTDEVKNYVSLDVLAIFLRDFGVQLGYALDTLALDTAINGNKADGSESAPVIGVDKSYELAYRDILRIWIRASRLGRNFKTMIGSEDISLDLLDLPEFKNRQNGTTQATLNLKTPVPNSADYYIHPGVPENQILMVDPRAALIKLTAQQLMIESERIASNQTNSVYATITTGFSKMYRDAAIILDKSETFAEIGFPDYMNIDPYITAQIEQ
;
A
#
# COMPACT_ATOMS: atom_id res chain seq x y z
N ASN A 1 4.65 0.13 -8.85
CA ASN A 1 4.32 -1.31 -8.99
C ASN A 1 4.83 -2.18 -7.82
N ILE A 2 5.32 -1.57 -6.74
CA ILE A 2 5.80 -2.30 -5.56
C ILE A 2 4.62 -2.76 -4.68
N ILE A 3 3.55 -1.96 -4.62
CA ILE A 3 2.38 -2.21 -3.75
C ILE A 3 1.07 -2.41 -4.51
N ALA A 4 1.04 -2.18 -5.82
CA ALA A 4 -0.18 -2.26 -6.62
C ALA A 4 0.05 -3.04 -7.92
N SER A 5 -0.94 -3.82 -8.33
CA SER A 5 -1.02 -4.40 -9.67
C SER A 5 -1.62 -3.38 -10.63
N ASP A 6 -1.04 -3.24 -11.83
CA ASP A 6 -1.50 -2.27 -12.84
C ASP A 6 -2.48 -2.92 -13.80
N GLN A 7 -3.63 -2.28 -14.02
CA GLN A 7 -4.66 -2.71 -14.95
C GLN A 7 -5.12 -1.52 -15.82
N SER A 8 -5.05 -1.69 -17.13
CA SER A 8 -5.56 -0.70 -18.07
C SER A 8 -7.06 -0.86 -18.27
N ILE A 9 -7.79 0.25 -18.24
CA ILE A 9 -9.25 0.27 -18.44
C ILE A 9 -9.63 1.35 -19.45
N LYS A 10 -10.86 1.24 -20.00
CA LYS A 10 -11.44 2.25 -20.86
C LYS A 10 -12.52 3.02 -20.09
N GLY A 11 -12.38 4.34 -19.98
CA GLY A 11 -13.34 5.21 -19.31
C GLY A 11 -12.85 5.74 -17.96
N LEU A 12 -13.63 6.65 -17.36
CA LEU A 12 -13.30 7.33 -16.10
C LEU A 12 -13.87 6.62 -14.86
N THR A 13 -14.67 5.59 -15.07
CA THR A 13 -15.26 4.79 -13.98
C THR A 13 -15.09 3.32 -14.31
N ALA A 14 -14.53 2.57 -13.39
CA ALA A 14 -14.42 1.13 -13.48
C ALA A 14 -15.39 0.48 -12.50
N ILE A 15 -16.12 -0.52 -12.96
CA ILE A 15 -16.90 -1.40 -12.10
C ILE A 15 -16.07 -2.64 -11.82
N MET A 16 -15.71 -2.83 -10.57
CA MET A 16 -14.95 -3.99 -10.14
C MET A 16 -15.87 -4.95 -9.37
N PRO A 17 -16.04 -6.19 -9.85
CA PRO A 17 -16.73 -7.20 -9.06
C PRO A 17 -15.87 -7.58 -7.84
N PHE A 18 -16.50 -7.75 -6.71
CA PHE A 18 -15.88 -8.37 -5.55
C PHE A 18 -16.79 -9.48 -5.01
N VAL A 19 -16.15 -10.45 -4.41
CA VAL A 19 -16.82 -11.59 -3.80
C VAL A 19 -16.80 -11.40 -2.29
N ASN A 20 -17.97 -11.37 -1.67
CA ASN A 20 -18.05 -11.49 -0.23
C ASN A 20 -17.82 -12.96 0.15
N PRO A 21 -16.86 -13.25 1.04
CA PRO A 21 -16.70 -14.61 1.53
C PRO A 21 -17.98 -15.06 2.21
N SER A 22 -18.30 -16.33 2.04
CA SER A 22 -19.41 -16.95 2.72
C SER A 22 -19.19 -16.95 4.24
N ASP A 23 -20.25 -16.74 5.01
CA ASP A 23 -20.22 -16.85 6.47
C ASP A 23 -20.13 -18.31 6.94
N ALA A 24 -20.19 -19.29 6.03
CA ALA A 24 -20.05 -20.69 6.37
C ALA A 24 -18.58 -21.05 6.59
N ASN A 25 -18.24 -21.26 7.84
CA ASN A 25 -16.93 -21.80 8.21
C ASN A 25 -16.88 -23.31 7.89
N PRO A 26 -15.69 -23.82 7.46
CA PRO A 26 -15.53 -25.25 7.28
C PRO A 26 -15.70 -25.96 8.64
N ALA A 27 -16.60 -26.93 8.67
CA ALA A 27 -16.88 -27.75 9.86
C ALA A 27 -16.51 -29.21 9.59
N ARG A 28 -16.22 -29.96 10.65
CA ARG A 28 -16.08 -31.41 10.55
C ARG A 28 -17.47 -32.01 10.31
N VAL A 29 -17.60 -32.80 9.26
CA VAL A 29 -18.85 -33.45 8.86
C VAL A 29 -18.70 -34.94 9.15
N ASN A 30 -19.66 -35.52 9.86
CA ASN A 30 -19.73 -36.96 10.10
C ASN A 30 -20.33 -37.69 8.89
N GLU A 31 -20.25 -39.02 8.89
CA GLU A 31 -20.83 -39.83 7.84
C GLU A 31 -22.36 -39.62 7.76
N ALA A 32 -22.88 -39.31 6.59
CA ALA A 32 -24.28 -39.00 6.29
C ALA A 32 -24.79 -37.65 6.89
N GLU A 33 -23.97 -36.81 7.41
CA GLU A 33 -24.32 -35.47 7.88
C GLU A 33 -24.36 -34.45 6.73
N THR A 34 -25.22 -33.44 6.84
CA THR A 34 -25.33 -32.40 5.81
C THR A 34 -24.14 -31.46 5.88
N ILE A 35 -23.43 -31.32 4.75
CA ILE A 35 -22.31 -30.35 4.63
C ILE A 35 -22.87 -28.92 4.75
N PRO A 36 -22.31 -28.06 5.61
CA PRO A 36 -22.74 -26.67 5.72
C PRO A 36 -22.52 -25.95 4.39
N LEU A 37 -23.57 -25.34 3.87
CA LEU A 37 -23.55 -24.54 2.65
C LEU A 37 -23.49 -23.06 3.03
N GLY A 38 -22.56 -22.34 2.42
CA GLY A 38 -22.51 -20.90 2.51
C GLY A 38 -22.88 -20.25 1.19
N ASP A 39 -23.52 -19.10 1.27
CA ASP A 39 -23.90 -18.32 0.11
C ASP A 39 -22.73 -17.40 -0.31
N VAL A 40 -22.37 -17.43 -1.59
CA VAL A 40 -21.42 -16.50 -2.17
C VAL A 40 -22.18 -15.33 -2.79
N SER A 41 -22.08 -14.17 -2.18
CA SER A 41 -22.65 -12.96 -2.74
C SER A 41 -21.62 -12.19 -3.57
N PHE A 42 -22.05 -11.69 -4.72
CA PHE A 42 -21.25 -10.84 -5.58
C PHE A 42 -21.68 -9.38 -5.40
N GLY A 43 -20.73 -8.53 -5.08
CA GLY A 43 -20.91 -7.09 -5.06
C GLY A 43 -20.18 -6.40 -6.21
N GLN A 44 -20.50 -5.15 -6.42
CA GLN A 44 -19.80 -4.29 -7.40
C GLN A 44 -19.30 -3.05 -6.71
N LYS A 45 -18.02 -2.74 -6.90
CA LYS A 45 -17.41 -1.48 -6.48
C LYS A 45 -17.23 -0.57 -7.68
N SER A 46 -17.67 0.67 -7.54
CA SER A 46 -17.46 1.70 -8.56
C SER A 46 -16.23 2.53 -8.19
N VAL A 47 -15.18 2.42 -8.98
CA VAL A 47 -13.94 3.17 -8.78
C VAL A 47 -13.89 4.32 -9.78
N THR A 48 -13.83 5.53 -9.27
CA THR A 48 -13.69 6.74 -10.10
C THR A 48 -12.23 7.09 -10.27
N LEU A 49 -11.81 7.28 -11.53
CA LEU A 49 -10.47 7.70 -11.85
C LEU A 49 -10.38 9.23 -11.90
N PHE A 50 -9.22 9.74 -11.59
CA PHE A 50 -8.93 11.16 -11.60
C PHE A 50 -7.74 11.47 -12.50
N LYS A 51 -7.74 12.65 -13.06
CA LYS A 51 -6.66 13.16 -13.89
C LYS A 51 -5.66 13.90 -13.01
N VAL A 52 -4.40 13.45 -13.04
CA VAL A 52 -3.28 14.13 -12.42
C VAL A 52 -2.42 14.71 -13.52
N GLY A 53 -2.05 15.96 -13.41
CA GLY A 53 -1.21 16.60 -14.40
C GLY A 53 -0.59 17.89 -13.91
N ARG A 54 0.48 18.27 -14.56
CA ARG A 54 1.18 19.53 -14.35
C ARG A 54 1.72 20.03 -15.66
N GLY A 55 1.77 21.35 -15.83
CA GLY A 55 2.42 22.00 -16.96
C GLY A 55 3.47 22.98 -16.48
N PHE A 56 4.39 23.29 -17.37
CA PHE A 56 5.34 24.39 -17.21
C PHE A 56 5.41 25.20 -18.50
N ARG A 57 5.82 26.43 -18.38
CA ARG A 57 5.95 27.38 -19.49
C ARG A 57 7.40 27.83 -19.61
N LEU A 58 7.93 27.78 -20.82
CA LEU A 58 9.25 28.26 -21.19
C LEU A 58 9.12 29.41 -22.19
N THR A 59 9.90 30.47 -22.03
CA THR A 59 10.03 31.52 -23.05
C THR A 59 11.00 31.06 -24.13
N ASP A 60 10.83 31.58 -25.36
CA ASP A 60 11.76 31.28 -26.45
C ASP A 60 13.19 31.76 -26.14
N GLU A 61 13.34 32.78 -25.31
CA GLU A 61 14.65 33.27 -24.82
C GLU A 61 15.35 32.21 -23.99
N VAL A 62 14.68 31.61 -23.01
CA VAL A 62 15.26 30.54 -22.17
C VAL A 62 15.65 29.35 -23.02
N LYS A 63 14.82 28.98 -24.00
CA LYS A 63 15.09 27.84 -24.88
C LYS A 63 16.28 28.06 -25.79
N ASN A 64 16.47 29.28 -26.32
CA ASN A 64 17.47 29.58 -27.35
C ASN A 64 18.80 30.03 -26.78
N TYR A 65 18.83 30.64 -25.59
CA TYR A 65 20.05 31.27 -25.03
C TYR A 65 20.65 30.51 -23.84
N VAL A 66 19.97 29.49 -23.32
CA VAL A 66 20.52 28.64 -22.24
C VAL A 66 21.20 27.43 -22.87
N SER A 67 22.48 27.23 -22.56
CA SER A 67 23.30 26.13 -23.09
C SER A 67 22.96 24.76 -22.46
N LEU A 68 22.14 24.73 -21.44
CA LEU A 68 21.66 23.52 -20.77
C LEU A 68 20.31 23.09 -21.37
N ASP A 69 20.11 21.78 -21.51
CA ASP A 69 18.81 21.23 -21.87
C ASP A 69 17.84 21.36 -20.70
N VAL A 70 17.37 22.59 -20.50
CA VAL A 70 16.42 22.95 -19.42
C VAL A 70 15.15 22.12 -19.50
N LEU A 71 14.74 21.75 -20.71
CA LEU A 71 13.54 20.94 -20.95
C LEU A 71 13.69 19.53 -20.33
N ALA A 72 14.84 18.88 -20.56
CA ALA A 72 15.09 17.55 -20.01
C ALA A 72 15.15 17.55 -18.49
N ILE A 73 15.76 18.60 -17.90
CA ILE A 73 15.82 18.77 -16.44
C ILE A 73 14.42 18.92 -15.86
N PHE A 74 13.59 19.79 -16.45
CA PHE A 74 12.21 19.97 -16.00
C PHE A 74 11.36 18.72 -16.15
N LEU A 75 11.47 17.99 -17.25
CA LEU A 75 10.73 16.75 -17.45
C LEU A 75 11.12 15.69 -16.43
N ARG A 76 12.41 15.61 -16.08
CA ARG A 76 12.89 14.70 -15.04
C ARG A 76 12.32 15.06 -13.67
N ASP A 77 12.41 16.34 -13.27
CA ASP A 77 11.87 16.82 -12.00
C ASP A 77 10.35 16.63 -11.92
N PHE A 78 9.66 16.94 -13.00
CA PHE A 78 8.23 16.69 -13.12
C PHE A 78 7.89 15.22 -12.94
N GLY A 79 8.64 14.30 -13.56
CA GLY A 79 8.45 12.86 -13.42
C GLY A 79 8.58 12.39 -11.97
N VAL A 80 9.56 12.91 -11.24
CA VAL A 80 9.75 12.64 -9.81
C VAL A 80 8.56 13.13 -8.99
N GLN A 81 8.12 14.38 -9.20
CA GLN A 81 7.00 14.94 -8.46
C GLN A 81 5.67 14.22 -8.75
N LEU A 82 5.44 13.82 -10.01
CA LEU A 82 4.28 13.03 -10.38
C LEU A 82 4.31 11.65 -9.72
N GLY A 83 5.49 11.00 -9.70
CA GLY A 83 5.70 9.74 -9.00
C GLY A 83 5.35 9.86 -7.52
N TYR A 84 5.87 10.86 -6.83
CA TYR A 84 5.55 11.12 -5.42
C TYR A 84 4.05 11.33 -5.16
N ALA A 85 3.38 12.09 -6.01
CA ALA A 85 1.94 12.31 -5.88
C ALA A 85 1.14 11.01 -6.03
N LEU A 86 1.51 10.17 -7.00
CA LEU A 86 0.85 8.88 -7.22
C LEU A 86 1.14 7.89 -6.08
N ASP A 87 2.37 7.86 -5.57
CA ASP A 87 2.74 7.00 -4.45
C ASP A 87 2.00 7.42 -3.17
N THR A 88 1.89 8.71 -2.90
CA THR A 88 1.11 9.23 -1.76
C THR A 88 -0.36 8.83 -1.84
N LEU A 89 -0.96 8.95 -3.02
CA LEU A 89 -2.36 8.54 -3.24
C LEU A 89 -2.55 7.02 -3.09
N ALA A 90 -1.59 6.24 -3.55
CA ALA A 90 -1.62 4.79 -3.38
C ALA A 90 -1.52 4.39 -1.91
N LEU A 91 -0.61 5.03 -1.15
CA LEU A 91 -0.44 4.80 0.28
C LEU A 91 -1.67 5.24 1.07
N ASP A 92 -2.24 6.41 0.77
CA ASP A 92 -3.48 6.86 1.40
C ASP A 92 -4.63 5.87 1.18
N THR A 93 -4.79 5.37 -0.06
CA THR A 93 -5.78 4.35 -0.37
C THR A 93 -5.50 3.03 0.37
N ALA A 94 -4.23 2.63 0.52
CA ALA A 94 -3.86 1.41 1.25
C ALA A 94 -4.16 1.52 2.74
N ILE A 95 -3.91 2.68 3.34
CA ILE A 95 -4.08 2.95 4.77
C ILE A 95 -5.54 3.21 5.10
N ASN A 96 -6.11 4.25 4.50
CA ASN A 96 -7.43 4.78 4.85
C ASN A 96 -8.58 4.13 4.07
N GLY A 97 -8.27 3.37 3.01
CA GLY A 97 -9.28 2.92 2.06
C GLY A 97 -9.76 4.06 1.16
N ASN A 98 -10.80 3.80 0.42
CA ASN A 98 -11.43 4.80 -0.45
C ASN A 98 -12.94 4.84 -0.16
N LYS A 99 -13.41 5.95 0.40
CA LYS A 99 -14.83 6.13 0.73
C LYS A 99 -15.73 6.08 -0.50
N ALA A 100 -15.21 6.44 -1.67
CA ALA A 100 -15.99 6.44 -2.91
C ALA A 100 -16.31 5.04 -3.42
N ASP A 101 -15.44 4.07 -3.18
CA ASP A 101 -15.66 2.66 -3.56
C ASP A 101 -16.08 1.77 -2.37
N GLY A 102 -16.27 2.35 -1.18
CA GLY A 102 -16.66 1.66 0.03
C GLY A 102 -15.57 0.79 0.65
N SER A 103 -14.32 0.97 0.26
CA SER A 103 -13.21 0.24 0.89
C SER A 103 -12.86 0.82 2.25
N GLU A 104 -12.64 -0.06 3.23
CA GLU A 104 -12.34 0.30 4.61
C GLU A 104 -10.84 0.51 4.84
N SER A 105 -10.51 1.16 5.96
CA SER A 105 -9.13 1.35 6.41
C SER A 105 -8.43 0.00 6.66
N ALA A 106 -7.10 0.00 6.60
CA ALA A 106 -6.30 -1.17 6.94
C ALA A 106 -6.43 -1.50 8.44
N PRO A 107 -6.37 -2.79 8.81
CA PRO A 107 -6.27 -3.20 10.21
C PRO A 107 -5.04 -2.61 10.89
N VAL A 108 -5.18 -2.23 12.15
CA VAL A 108 -4.10 -1.63 12.95
C VAL A 108 -3.72 -2.53 14.11
N ILE A 109 -2.42 -2.70 14.32
CA ILE A 109 -1.85 -3.38 15.49
C ILE A 109 -0.99 -2.38 16.24
N GLY A 110 -1.25 -2.22 17.55
CA GLY A 110 -0.42 -1.41 18.43
C GLY A 110 0.83 -2.17 18.94
N VAL A 111 1.71 -1.45 19.62
CA VAL A 111 2.93 -1.94 20.26
C VAL A 111 2.68 -2.32 21.74
N ASP A 112 3.58 -3.09 22.36
CA ASP A 112 3.44 -3.47 23.77
C ASP A 112 3.45 -2.24 24.70
N LYS A 113 4.32 -1.27 24.41
CA LYS A 113 4.40 0.00 25.12
C LYS A 113 4.32 1.16 24.14
N SER A 114 3.34 2.01 24.33
CA SER A 114 3.14 3.19 23.49
C SER A 114 4.43 4.01 23.36
N TYR A 115 4.77 4.37 22.13
CA TYR A 115 5.97 5.10 21.71
C TYR A 115 7.31 4.36 21.87
N GLU A 116 7.32 3.08 22.29
CA GLU A 116 8.51 2.25 22.31
C GLU A 116 8.36 1.12 21.28
N LEU A 117 9.23 1.09 20.26
CA LEU A 117 9.26 0.02 19.28
C LEU A 117 10.20 -1.08 19.75
N ALA A 118 9.71 -2.32 19.83
CA ALA A 118 10.51 -3.49 20.11
C ALA A 118 10.53 -4.46 18.91
N TYR A 119 11.59 -5.22 18.75
CA TYR A 119 11.66 -6.24 17.69
C TYR A 119 10.51 -7.26 17.78
N ARG A 120 10.04 -7.54 18.99
CA ARG A 120 8.88 -8.39 19.24
C ARG A 120 7.60 -7.91 18.58
N ASP A 121 7.41 -6.60 18.46
CA ASP A 121 6.21 -6.03 17.83
C ASP A 121 6.21 -6.29 16.31
N ILE A 122 7.39 -6.23 15.69
CA ILE A 122 7.56 -6.58 14.27
C ILE A 122 7.30 -8.08 14.05
N LEU A 123 7.81 -8.93 14.91
CA LEU A 123 7.55 -10.37 14.85
C LEU A 123 6.07 -10.69 15.03
N ARG A 124 5.38 -9.98 15.92
CA ARG A 124 3.94 -10.14 16.17
C ARG A 124 3.12 -9.86 14.92
N ILE A 125 3.39 -8.76 14.23
CA ILE A 125 2.72 -8.46 12.96
C ILE A 125 2.96 -9.56 11.93
N TRP A 126 4.19 -9.99 11.79
CA TRP A 126 4.54 -11.04 10.84
C TRP A 126 3.83 -12.37 11.14
N ILE A 127 3.73 -12.75 12.42
CA ILE A 127 2.99 -13.93 12.84
C ILE A 127 1.50 -13.77 12.53
N ARG A 128 0.93 -12.59 12.81
CA ARG A 128 -0.46 -12.29 12.47
C ARG A 128 -0.73 -12.36 10.97
N ALA A 129 0.16 -11.78 10.18
CA ALA A 129 0.11 -11.85 8.73
C ALA A 129 0.09 -13.30 8.21
N SER A 130 0.89 -14.17 8.81
CA SER A 130 0.92 -15.60 8.44
C SER A 130 -0.41 -16.30 8.72
N ARG A 131 -1.12 -15.93 9.78
CA ARG A 131 -2.48 -16.47 10.08
C ARG A 131 -3.50 -16.08 9.02
N LEU A 132 -3.35 -14.89 8.39
CA LEU A 132 -4.18 -14.44 7.27
C LEU A 132 -3.91 -15.19 5.96
N GLY A 133 -2.89 -16.02 5.91
CA GLY A 133 -2.44 -16.64 4.66
C GLY A 133 -1.88 -15.62 3.65
N ARG A 134 -1.53 -14.41 4.10
CA ARG A 134 -0.96 -13.34 3.28
C ARG A 134 0.57 -13.35 3.32
N ASN A 135 1.17 -12.96 2.20
CA ASN A 135 2.62 -12.89 2.08
C ASN A 135 3.08 -11.42 2.02
N PHE A 136 3.31 -10.85 3.20
CA PHE A 136 3.78 -9.47 3.32
C PHE A 136 5.27 -9.40 2.98
N LYS A 137 5.55 -8.98 1.76
CA LYS A 137 6.92 -8.81 1.25
C LYS A 137 7.38 -7.36 1.20
N THR A 138 6.48 -6.42 1.41
CA THR A 138 6.78 -4.99 1.36
C THR A 138 6.38 -4.34 2.67
N MET A 139 7.33 -3.62 3.26
CA MET A 139 7.13 -2.78 4.44
C MET A 139 7.48 -1.35 4.09
N ILE A 140 6.64 -0.41 4.48
CA ILE A 140 6.85 1.02 4.23
C ILE A 140 6.64 1.76 5.56
N GLY A 141 7.70 2.41 6.04
CA GLY A 141 7.66 3.16 7.30
C GLY A 141 7.73 4.67 7.08
N SER A 142 7.25 5.42 8.07
CA SER A 142 7.55 6.84 8.21
C SER A 142 9.02 7.06 8.63
N GLU A 143 9.52 8.27 8.54
CA GLU A 143 10.92 8.57 8.86
C GLU A 143 11.27 8.30 10.32
N ASP A 144 10.39 8.72 11.24
CA ASP A 144 10.58 8.60 12.69
C ASP A 144 10.63 7.13 13.14
N ILE A 145 9.66 6.33 12.76
CA ILE A 145 9.64 4.91 13.15
C ILE A 145 10.75 4.11 12.47
N SER A 146 11.21 4.56 11.30
CA SER A 146 12.34 3.96 10.60
C SER A 146 13.65 4.16 11.34
N LEU A 147 13.84 5.33 11.98
CA LEU A 147 14.98 5.58 12.85
C LEU A 147 14.96 4.65 14.06
N ASP A 148 13.82 4.53 14.72
CA ASP A 148 13.66 3.62 15.87
C ASP A 148 13.92 2.16 15.48
N LEU A 149 13.41 1.74 14.31
CA LEU A 149 13.64 0.39 13.79
C LEU A 149 15.14 0.10 13.60
N LEU A 150 15.86 1.03 12.97
CA LEU A 150 17.29 0.87 12.71
C LEU A 150 18.14 0.99 13.99
N ASP A 151 17.61 1.63 15.05
CA ASP A 151 18.25 1.80 16.33
C ASP A 151 18.09 0.59 17.26
N LEU A 152 17.23 -0.35 16.92
CA LEU A 152 17.03 -1.57 17.72
C LEU A 152 18.33 -2.34 17.94
N PRO A 153 18.60 -2.84 19.15
CA PRO A 153 19.84 -3.55 19.47
C PRO A 153 20.04 -4.82 18.63
N GLU A 154 18.95 -5.45 18.18
CA GLU A 154 18.98 -6.63 17.32
C GLU A 154 19.60 -6.34 15.95
N PHE A 155 19.45 -5.11 15.46
CA PHE A 155 20.05 -4.69 14.20
C PHE A 155 21.48 -4.16 14.36
N LYS A 156 21.85 -3.68 15.56
CA LYS A 156 23.20 -3.14 15.84
C LYS A 156 24.21 -4.22 16.19
N ASN A 157 23.77 -5.33 16.82
CA ASN A 157 24.67 -6.36 17.35
C ASN A 157 25.04 -7.42 16.31
N ARG A 158 26.30 -7.38 15.88
CA ARG A 158 26.91 -8.40 15.00
C ARG A 158 26.89 -9.83 15.59
N GLN A 159 26.83 -9.97 16.91
CA GLN A 159 26.91 -11.25 17.59
C GLN A 159 25.64 -12.09 17.50
N ASN A 160 24.52 -11.50 17.17
CA ASN A 160 23.23 -12.20 17.09
C ASN A 160 23.01 -12.91 15.74
N GLY A 161 24.04 -13.04 14.90
CA GLY A 161 23.94 -13.73 13.61
C GLY A 161 23.10 -13.01 12.55
N THR A 162 22.58 -11.84 12.86
CA THR A 162 21.87 -11.00 11.92
C THR A 162 22.86 -10.17 11.12
N THR A 163 22.74 -10.24 9.82
CA THR A 163 23.55 -9.43 8.90
C THR A 163 23.27 -7.96 9.18
N GLN A 164 24.34 -7.18 9.34
CA GLN A 164 24.23 -5.74 9.57
C GLN A 164 23.18 -5.08 8.70
N ALA A 165 22.46 -4.10 9.23
CA ALA A 165 21.79 -3.08 8.44
C ALA A 165 22.84 -2.47 7.50
N THR A 166 22.89 -2.97 6.28
CA THR A 166 23.73 -2.37 5.25
C THR A 166 23.09 -1.05 4.87
N LEU A 167 23.90 -0.09 4.44
CA LEU A 167 23.47 1.19 3.88
C LEU A 167 22.41 1.05 2.75
N ASN A 168 22.17 -0.14 2.28
CA ASN A 168 21.13 -0.47 1.29
C ASN A 168 19.75 -0.74 1.89
N LEU A 169 19.53 -0.47 3.18
CA LEU A 169 18.24 -0.64 3.89
C LEU A 169 17.61 -2.05 3.78
N LYS A 170 18.39 -3.05 3.42
CA LYS A 170 17.97 -4.44 3.52
C LYS A 170 18.11 -4.86 4.98
N THR A 171 17.10 -4.52 5.75
CA THR A 171 17.00 -4.94 7.13
C THR A 171 16.72 -6.44 7.19
N PRO A 172 17.19 -7.17 8.19
CA PRO A 172 16.81 -8.56 8.43
C PRO A 172 15.38 -8.61 8.98
N VAL A 173 14.45 -8.16 8.16
CA VAL A 173 13.02 -8.26 8.44
C VAL A 173 12.58 -9.70 8.21
N PRO A 174 11.66 -10.26 9.01
CA PRO A 174 11.13 -11.60 8.79
C PRO A 174 10.65 -11.78 7.34
N ASN A 175 10.85 -12.98 6.78
CA ASN A 175 10.44 -13.36 5.44
C ASN A 175 11.13 -12.59 4.28
N SER A 176 12.30 -11.99 4.53
CA SER A 176 13.06 -11.21 3.53
C SER A 176 12.21 -10.10 2.90
N ALA A 177 11.38 -9.44 3.69
CA ALA A 177 10.59 -8.31 3.23
C ALA A 177 11.50 -7.13 2.87
N ASP A 178 11.17 -6.45 1.80
CA ASP A 178 11.84 -5.21 1.41
C ASP A 178 11.26 -4.06 2.23
N TYR A 179 12.16 -3.24 2.82
CA TYR A 179 11.77 -2.08 3.62
C TYR A 179 12.01 -0.79 2.85
N TYR A 180 11.00 0.07 2.80
CA TYR A 180 11.03 1.38 2.17
C TYR A 180 10.64 2.46 3.17
N ILE A 181 11.13 3.68 2.94
CA ILE A 181 10.75 4.85 3.71
C ILE A 181 10.02 5.80 2.77
N HIS A 182 8.84 6.26 3.19
CA HIS A 182 8.06 7.19 2.38
C HIS A 182 7.28 8.18 3.27
N PRO A 183 7.37 9.50 2.98
CA PRO A 183 6.68 10.52 3.78
C PRO A 183 5.14 10.49 3.68
N GLY A 184 4.58 9.73 2.75
CA GLY A 184 3.15 9.51 2.64
C GLY A 184 2.57 8.54 3.67
N VAL A 185 3.41 7.87 4.47
CA VAL A 185 2.97 7.07 5.62
C VAL A 185 2.88 8.00 6.83
N PRO A 186 1.77 7.97 7.61
CA PRO A 186 1.65 8.79 8.82
C PRO A 186 2.78 8.52 9.82
N GLU A 187 3.09 9.52 10.64
CA GLU A 187 4.08 9.40 11.71
C GLU A 187 3.78 8.21 12.63
N ASN A 188 4.81 7.59 13.16
CA ASN A 188 4.74 6.43 14.06
C ASN A 188 4.16 5.16 13.43
N GLN A 189 3.99 5.08 12.12
CA GLN A 189 3.37 3.95 11.46
C GLN A 189 4.31 3.21 10.50
N ILE A 190 4.17 1.87 10.48
CA ILE A 190 4.74 1.00 9.45
C ILE A 190 3.59 0.30 8.75
N LEU A 191 3.49 0.45 7.45
CA LEU A 191 2.55 -0.24 6.61
C LEU A 191 3.19 -1.52 6.06
N MET A 192 2.59 -2.66 6.30
CA MET A 192 2.94 -3.95 5.69
C MET A 192 1.93 -4.29 4.61
N VAL A 193 2.43 -4.66 3.44
CA VAL A 193 1.59 -4.85 2.25
C VAL A 193 1.91 -6.18 1.57
N ASP A 194 0.86 -6.91 1.18
CA ASP A 194 0.95 -7.96 0.18
C ASP A 194 0.78 -7.36 -1.21
N PRO A 195 1.85 -7.24 -2.03
CA PRO A 195 1.79 -6.55 -3.32
C PRO A 195 0.81 -7.16 -4.31
N ARG A 196 0.42 -8.42 -4.11
CA ARG A 196 -0.45 -9.15 -5.03
C ARG A 196 -1.93 -8.94 -4.73
N ALA A 197 -2.25 -8.54 -3.50
CA ALA A 197 -3.63 -8.54 -3.01
C ALA A 197 -4.07 -7.19 -2.42
N ALA A 198 -3.15 -6.24 -2.21
CA ALA A 198 -3.49 -5.00 -1.51
C ALA A 198 -4.21 -4.01 -2.42
N LEU A 199 -3.57 -3.60 -3.50
CA LEU A 199 -4.07 -2.53 -4.36
C LEU A 199 -4.09 -2.93 -5.83
N ILE A 200 -5.09 -2.41 -6.54
CA ILE A 200 -5.09 -2.31 -8.00
C ILE A 200 -4.95 -0.84 -8.38
N LYS A 201 -4.01 -0.56 -9.27
CA LYS A 201 -3.90 0.70 -9.98
C LYS A 201 -4.64 0.57 -11.30
N LEU A 202 -5.67 1.36 -11.48
CA LEU A 202 -6.45 1.43 -12.71
C LEU A 202 -5.95 2.61 -13.54
N THR A 203 -5.54 2.36 -14.77
CA THR A 203 -5.01 3.40 -15.67
C THR A 203 -5.91 3.49 -16.90
N ALA A 204 -6.61 4.63 -17.05
CA ALA A 204 -7.42 4.90 -18.24
C ALA A 204 -6.60 5.56 -19.33
N GLN A 205 -5.69 6.44 -18.96
CA GLN A 205 -4.79 7.13 -19.87
C GLN A 205 -3.37 7.09 -19.29
N GLN A 206 -2.46 6.54 -20.05
CA GLN A 206 -1.04 6.58 -19.69
C GLN A 206 -0.51 8.02 -19.76
N LEU A 207 0.71 8.23 -19.26
CA LEU A 207 1.34 9.54 -19.28
C LEU A 207 1.35 10.10 -20.71
N MET A 208 0.64 11.20 -20.90
CA MET A 208 0.58 11.94 -22.15
C MET A 208 1.27 13.28 -21.97
N ILE A 209 2.17 13.60 -22.89
CA ILE A 209 2.91 14.86 -22.90
C ILE A 209 2.42 15.64 -24.12
N GLU A 210 1.89 16.83 -23.88
CA GLU A 210 1.41 17.74 -24.92
C GLU A 210 2.18 19.05 -24.83
N SER A 211 2.48 19.66 -25.97
CA SER A 211 3.13 20.95 -26.03
C SER A 211 2.29 21.94 -26.86
N GLU A 212 2.18 23.15 -26.36
CA GLU A 212 1.49 24.25 -27.00
C GLU A 212 2.43 25.43 -27.12
N ARG A 213 2.48 26.02 -28.35
CA ARG A 213 3.21 27.26 -28.59
C ARG A 213 2.24 28.44 -28.67
N ILE A 214 2.44 29.41 -27.79
CA ILE A 214 1.69 30.67 -27.82
C ILE A 214 2.58 31.73 -28.49
N ALA A 215 2.32 31.98 -29.77
CA ALA A 215 3.14 32.88 -30.57
C ALA A 215 3.06 34.34 -30.11
N SER A 216 1.92 34.76 -29.57
CA SER A 216 1.74 36.15 -29.07
C SER A 216 2.67 36.51 -27.92
N ASN A 217 3.04 35.54 -27.08
CA ASN A 217 3.89 35.75 -25.92
C ASN A 217 5.26 35.09 -26.08
N GLN A 218 5.56 34.53 -27.25
CA GLN A 218 6.80 33.77 -27.51
C GLN A 218 7.13 32.73 -26.42
N THR A 219 6.10 31.97 -26.00
CA THR A 219 6.21 30.98 -24.97
C THR A 219 5.81 29.61 -25.48
N ASN A 220 6.50 28.60 -24.97
CA ASN A 220 6.18 27.19 -25.12
C ASN A 220 5.67 26.63 -23.79
N SER A 221 4.48 26.07 -23.76
CA SER A 221 3.91 25.38 -22.62
C SER A 221 3.96 23.87 -22.87
N VAL A 222 4.41 23.13 -21.88
CA VAL A 222 4.42 21.66 -21.93
C VAL A 222 3.57 21.15 -20.78
N TYR A 223 2.63 20.26 -21.10
CA TYR A 223 1.71 19.67 -20.16
C TYR A 223 1.92 18.17 -20.14
N ALA A 224 1.99 17.59 -18.96
CA ALA A 224 2.02 16.15 -18.81
C ALA A 224 0.85 15.72 -17.90
N THR A 225 0.08 14.75 -18.36
CA THR A 225 -1.13 14.29 -17.69
C THR A 225 -1.20 12.77 -17.68
N ILE A 226 -1.75 12.23 -16.59
CA ILE A 226 -2.08 10.80 -16.44
C ILE A 226 -3.47 10.69 -15.82
N THR A 227 -4.27 9.72 -16.28
CA THR A 227 -5.57 9.44 -15.67
C THR A 227 -5.53 8.07 -15.03
N THR A 228 -5.61 8.05 -13.70
CA THR A 228 -5.45 6.84 -12.89
C THR A 228 -6.34 6.87 -11.65
N GLY A 229 -6.51 5.73 -11.02
CA GLY A 229 -7.18 5.58 -9.73
C GLY A 229 -6.66 4.36 -9.02
N PHE A 230 -6.82 4.32 -7.71
CA PHE A 230 -6.43 3.18 -6.88
C PHE A 230 -7.66 2.60 -6.19
N SER A 231 -7.71 1.29 -6.10
CA SER A 231 -8.73 0.57 -5.36
C SER A 231 -8.10 -0.53 -4.52
N LYS A 232 -8.60 -0.69 -3.30
CA LYS A 232 -8.18 -1.74 -2.39
C LYS A 232 -8.89 -3.05 -2.75
N MET A 233 -8.12 -4.12 -2.95
CA MET A 233 -8.70 -5.43 -3.28
C MET A 233 -9.23 -6.14 -2.04
N TYR A 234 -8.36 -6.34 -1.07
CA TYR A 234 -8.68 -7.00 0.19
C TYR A 234 -8.26 -6.12 1.37
N ARG A 235 -9.13 -6.04 2.37
CA ARG A 235 -8.86 -5.24 3.57
C ARG A 235 -7.65 -5.75 4.34
N ASP A 236 -7.52 -7.05 4.45
CA ASP A 236 -6.49 -7.78 5.18
C ASP A 236 -5.15 -7.90 4.45
N ALA A 237 -5.05 -7.41 3.22
CA ALA A 237 -3.82 -7.44 2.44
C ALA A 237 -2.85 -6.28 2.76
N ALA A 238 -3.26 -5.35 3.62
CA ALA A 238 -2.44 -4.31 4.20
C ALA A 238 -2.70 -4.25 5.70
N ILE A 239 -1.65 -4.17 6.51
CA ILE A 239 -1.71 -4.08 7.98
C ILE A 239 -0.81 -2.93 8.42
N ILE A 240 -1.25 -2.17 9.42
CA ILE A 240 -0.52 -1.04 9.98
C ILE A 240 -0.01 -1.43 11.37
N LEU A 241 1.29 -1.24 11.63
CA LEU A 241 1.85 -1.14 12.97
C LEU A 241 1.82 0.32 13.37
N ASP A 242 1.14 0.64 14.44
CA ASP A 242 1.12 1.98 15.00
C ASP A 242 1.83 2.01 16.36
N LYS A 243 2.94 2.76 16.42
CA LYS A 243 3.74 2.91 17.64
C LYS A 243 3.03 3.75 18.71
N SER A 244 2.11 4.61 18.32
CA SER A 244 1.36 5.46 19.25
C SER A 244 0.29 4.70 20.02
N GLU A 245 -0.20 3.58 19.48
CA GLU A 245 -1.22 2.76 20.09
C GLU A 245 -0.63 1.65 20.96
N THR A 246 -1.26 1.40 22.10
CA THR A 246 -0.96 0.19 22.90
C THR A 246 -1.53 -1.04 22.21
N PHE A 247 -1.02 -2.22 22.57
CA PHE A 247 -1.42 -3.47 21.93
C PHE A 247 -2.94 -3.64 21.90
N ALA A 248 -3.50 -3.40 20.74
CA ALA A 248 -4.88 -3.68 20.39
C ALA A 248 -4.92 -4.12 18.92
N GLU A 249 -5.83 -5.02 18.59
CA GLU A 249 -6.09 -5.47 17.23
C GLU A 249 -7.37 -4.81 16.76
N ILE A 250 -7.23 -3.75 15.96
CA ILE A 250 -8.36 -2.95 15.50
C ILE A 250 -8.63 -3.25 14.01
N GLY A 251 -9.87 -3.57 13.69
CA GLY A 251 -10.33 -3.73 12.31
C GLY A 251 -9.95 -5.03 11.63
N PHE A 252 -9.54 -6.05 12.39
CA PHE A 252 -9.32 -7.39 11.85
C PHE A 252 -10.64 -8.10 11.56
N PRO A 253 -10.75 -8.84 10.47
CA PRO A 253 -11.95 -9.59 10.15
C PRO A 253 -12.15 -10.79 11.10
N ASP A 254 -13.39 -11.08 11.44
CA ASP A 254 -13.76 -12.13 12.41
C ASP A 254 -13.40 -13.56 11.95
N TYR A 255 -13.34 -13.81 10.64
CA TYR A 255 -12.94 -15.12 10.10
C TYR A 255 -11.49 -15.52 10.44
N MET A 256 -10.70 -14.60 11.00
CA MET A 256 -9.38 -14.91 11.52
C MET A 256 -9.40 -15.61 12.88
N ASN A 257 -10.51 -15.58 13.60
CA ASN A 257 -10.70 -16.23 14.88
C ASN A 257 -11.13 -17.69 14.68
N ILE A 258 -10.28 -18.50 14.03
CA ILE A 258 -10.54 -19.94 13.80
C ILE A 258 -10.46 -20.73 15.11
N ASP A 259 -9.72 -20.24 16.12
CA ASP A 259 -9.48 -20.94 17.39
C ASP A 259 -10.75 -21.34 18.17
N PRO A 260 -11.82 -20.50 18.28
CA PRO A 260 -13.01 -20.92 19.00
C PRO A 260 -13.76 -22.08 18.33
N TYR A 261 -13.64 -22.20 17.01
CA TYR A 261 -14.37 -23.20 16.21
C TYR A 261 -13.76 -24.60 16.31
N ILE A 262 -12.44 -24.69 16.31
CA ILE A 262 -11.74 -25.97 16.40
C ILE A 262 -11.83 -26.51 17.82
N THR A 263 -11.70 -25.63 18.82
CA THR A 263 -11.73 -26.02 20.24
C THR A 263 -13.13 -26.48 20.67
N ALA A 264 -14.18 -25.79 20.24
CA ALA A 264 -15.56 -26.16 20.57
C ALA A 264 -16.03 -27.49 19.96
N GLN A 265 -15.40 -27.96 18.88
CA GLN A 265 -15.72 -29.24 18.23
C GLN A 265 -14.91 -30.43 18.77
N ILE A 266 -13.83 -30.17 19.52
CA ILE A 266 -13.02 -31.22 20.15
C ILE A 266 -13.62 -31.64 21.51
N GLU A 267 -14.43 -30.78 22.14
CA GLU A 267 -15.09 -31.04 23.43
C GLU A 267 -16.46 -31.74 23.32
N GLN A 268 -16.95 -32.03 22.12
CA GLN A 268 -18.13 -32.86 21.86
C GLN A 268 -17.75 -34.26 21.35
#